data_e0cf909a8ddbbb3beda5fdca23cc2c1b
#
_entry.id   e0cf909a8ddbbb3beda5fdca23cc2c1b
#
_cell.length_a   1.000
_cell.length_b   1.000
_cell.length_c   1.000
_cell.angle_alpha   90.00
_cell.angle_beta   90.00
_cell.angle_gamma   90.00
#
_symmetry.space_group_name_H-M   'P 1'
#
loop_
_entity.id
_entity.type
_entity.pdbx_description
1 polymer ?
#
loop_
_entity_poly.entity_id
_entity_poly.type
_entity_poly.pdbx_seq_one_letter_code
_entity_poly.pdbx_strand_id
1 'polypeptide(L)'
;MKKPLLQPIDRIALILILGLGLVIGGLVWGGKACGTDCFLATGPRVREFSWQDGEVGGEDKAFIMTFDRPMDRESVEKNLVINPPLTGKISWAGRKLAYTLESPIPYGERYEIQLRDAREHFRGKKSAGQIIQPFVSQFRSRDRAFAYIGTQGQEQGRLIFYNLTQDKKAILTPADLIVMDFKFYPNGDRILFSAAPRSRGSEGLRELQLYRVTAQVPQNASEQFQKIELVLDNKDYQNNQFDLSSDGQTIVLQRINRKNPADFDLWALKEGKKPERLNTVGGEFLIAPDGQTLALAQGQGIGILPLAPGAKAIDFLPRFGEILSFSQDGSAAAMVNFNTDNAKLRYTRSLFYVNNQGVQKELLNI
;
A
#
# COMPACT_ATOMS: atom_id res chain seq x y z
N MET A 1 17.18 -81.65 -21.35
CA MET A 1 16.68 -80.27 -21.29
C MET A 1 16.74 -79.77 -19.86
N LYS A 2 17.71 -78.92 -19.51
CA LYS A 2 17.85 -78.32 -18.16
C LYS A 2 16.85 -77.16 -18.04
N LYS A 3 15.95 -77.19 -17.05
CA LYS A 3 15.08 -76.06 -16.72
C LYS A 3 15.96 -74.88 -16.26
N PRO A 4 15.71 -73.66 -16.76
CA PRO A 4 16.44 -72.51 -16.28
C PRO A 4 16.06 -72.26 -14.81
N LEU A 5 17.02 -72.36 -13.90
CA LEU A 5 16.88 -71.98 -12.51
C LEU A 5 16.86 -70.43 -12.49
N LEU A 6 15.77 -69.83 -12.08
CA LEU A 6 15.64 -68.39 -11.79
C LEU A 6 16.80 -67.94 -10.88
N GLN A 7 17.55 -66.98 -11.32
CA GLN A 7 18.62 -66.40 -10.51
C GLN A 7 18.04 -65.71 -9.26
N PRO A 8 18.81 -65.60 -8.16
CA PRO A 8 18.29 -64.95 -6.95
C PRO A 8 17.77 -63.53 -7.18
N ILE A 9 18.38 -62.84 -8.15
CA ILE A 9 17.98 -61.47 -8.54
C ILE A 9 16.61 -61.43 -9.21
N ASP A 10 16.26 -62.47 -9.99
CA ASP A 10 14.94 -62.55 -10.66
C ASP A 10 13.80 -62.79 -9.62
N ARG A 11 14.11 -63.54 -8.56
CA ARG A 11 13.16 -63.75 -7.46
C ARG A 11 12.89 -62.46 -6.70
N ILE A 12 13.92 -61.67 -6.41
CA ILE A 12 13.79 -60.38 -5.75
C ILE A 12 13.00 -59.40 -6.64
N ALA A 13 13.33 -59.33 -7.92
CA ALA A 13 12.59 -58.49 -8.88
C ALA A 13 11.12 -58.86 -8.98
N LEU A 14 10.80 -60.17 -9.00
CA LEU A 14 9.41 -60.67 -9.05
C LEU A 14 8.63 -60.34 -7.79
N ILE A 15 9.27 -60.43 -6.61
CA ILE A 15 8.66 -60.04 -5.32
C ILE A 15 8.39 -58.52 -5.30
N LEU A 16 9.32 -57.68 -5.78
CA LEU A 16 9.16 -56.26 -5.84
C LEU A 16 8.05 -55.85 -6.82
N ILE A 17 7.96 -56.48 -7.99
CA ILE A 17 6.89 -56.22 -8.97
C ILE A 17 5.55 -56.62 -8.43
N LEU A 18 5.44 -57.78 -7.77
CA LEU A 18 4.21 -58.22 -7.12
C LEU A 18 3.80 -57.32 -5.95
N GLY A 19 4.77 -56.87 -5.13
CA GLY A 19 4.54 -55.93 -4.05
C GLY A 19 4.05 -54.58 -4.56
N LEU A 20 4.72 -54.03 -5.60
CA LEU A 20 4.31 -52.77 -6.24
C LEU A 20 2.93 -52.90 -6.93
N GLY A 21 2.66 -54.03 -7.59
CA GLY A 21 1.36 -54.34 -8.20
C GLY A 21 0.21 -54.41 -7.16
N LEU A 22 0.48 -55.00 -5.97
CA LEU A 22 -0.48 -54.99 -4.86
C LEU A 22 -0.74 -53.61 -4.29
N VAL A 23 0.30 -52.78 -4.15
CA VAL A 23 0.18 -51.38 -3.72
C VAL A 23 -0.61 -50.57 -4.73
N ILE A 24 -0.29 -50.67 -6.01
CA ILE A 24 -1.00 -49.98 -7.09
C ILE A 24 -2.45 -50.48 -7.17
N GLY A 25 -2.68 -51.79 -7.12
CA GLY A 25 -4.01 -52.40 -7.09
C GLY A 25 -4.83 -51.95 -5.91
N GLY A 26 -4.25 -51.87 -4.71
CA GLY A 26 -4.86 -51.33 -3.50
C GLY A 26 -5.23 -49.86 -3.64
N LEU A 27 -4.35 -49.02 -4.23
CA LEU A 27 -4.62 -47.61 -4.49
C LEU A 27 -5.73 -47.41 -5.52
N VAL A 28 -5.73 -48.19 -6.60
CA VAL A 28 -6.76 -48.12 -7.65
C VAL A 28 -8.11 -48.64 -7.17
N TRP A 29 -8.12 -49.73 -6.41
CA TRP A 29 -9.35 -50.30 -5.85
C TRP A 29 -9.87 -49.46 -4.69
N GLY A 30 -9.00 -49.02 -3.79
CA GLY A 30 -9.34 -48.07 -2.74
C GLY A 30 -9.92 -46.78 -3.29
N GLY A 31 -9.35 -46.23 -4.37
CA GLY A 31 -9.87 -45.02 -5.06
C GLY A 31 -11.27 -45.25 -5.70
N LYS A 32 -11.64 -46.49 -6.08
CA LYS A 32 -12.99 -46.78 -6.61
C LYS A 32 -13.99 -47.15 -5.51
N ALA A 33 -13.51 -47.65 -4.35
CA ALA A 33 -14.35 -48.05 -3.23
C ALA A 33 -14.60 -46.91 -2.23
N CYS A 34 -13.86 -45.78 -2.37
CA CYS A 34 -14.07 -44.59 -1.56
C CYS A 34 -15.34 -43.87 -1.98
N GLY A 35 -16.39 -43.97 -1.19
CA GLY A 35 -17.51 -43.05 -1.20
C GLY A 35 -17.12 -41.66 -0.64
N THR A 36 -18.10 -40.90 -0.18
CA THR A 36 -17.93 -39.54 0.38
C THR A 36 -17.00 -39.44 1.59
N ASP A 37 -16.66 -40.53 2.25
CA ASP A 37 -15.87 -40.61 3.49
C ASP A 37 -14.46 -41.21 3.31
N CYS A 38 -13.87 -41.08 2.14
CA CYS A 38 -12.55 -41.64 1.86
C CYS A 38 -11.45 -40.89 2.61
N PHE A 39 -10.67 -41.58 3.41
CA PHE A 39 -9.50 -41.06 4.14
C PHE A 39 -8.46 -40.37 3.24
N LEU A 40 -8.42 -40.70 1.94
CA LEU A 40 -7.53 -40.13 0.95
C LEU A 40 -8.18 -38.98 0.16
N ALA A 41 -9.48 -38.79 0.25
CA ALA A 41 -10.20 -37.70 -0.44
C ALA A 41 -10.35 -36.50 0.48
N THR A 42 -9.34 -35.67 0.54
CA THR A 42 -9.45 -34.38 1.23
C THR A 42 -10.43 -33.47 0.47
N GLY A 43 -11.46 -32.96 1.17
CA GLY A 43 -12.41 -31.99 0.63
C GLY A 43 -11.70 -30.71 0.09
N PRO A 44 -12.41 -29.89 -0.68
CA PRO A 44 -11.87 -28.61 -1.17
C PRO A 44 -11.39 -27.74 -0.02
N ARG A 45 -10.47 -26.82 -0.31
CA ARG A 45 -9.92 -25.90 0.69
C ARG A 45 -9.75 -24.51 0.14
N VAL A 46 -9.74 -23.53 1.02
CA VAL A 46 -9.25 -22.20 0.73
C VAL A 46 -7.73 -22.27 0.57
N ARG A 47 -7.22 -21.89 -0.59
CA ARG A 47 -5.81 -21.88 -0.92
C ARG A 47 -5.14 -20.58 -0.49
N GLU A 48 -5.87 -19.48 -0.64
CA GLU A 48 -5.37 -18.14 -0.40
C GLU A 48 -6.52 -17.24 0.05
N PHE A 49 -6.23 -16.40 1.03
CA PHE A 49 -7.11 -15.33 1.47
C PHE A 49 -6.30 -14.04 1.57
N SER A 50 -6.69 -13.01 0.80
CA SER A 50 -5.86 -11.81 0.61
C SER A 50 -5.66 -10.98 1.88
N TRP A 51 -6.56 -11.08 2.87
CA TRP A 51 -6.47 -10.36 4.14
C TRP A 51 -6.02 -11.23 5.33
N GLN A 52 -5.51 -12.43 5.04
CA GLN A 52 -5.11 -13.37 6.10
C GLN A 52 -4.05 -12.76 7.01
N ASP A 53 -4.36 -12.70 8.33
CA ASP A 53 -3.49 -12.17 9.39
C ASP A 53 -2.92 -10.76 9.11
N GLY A 54 -3.60 -10.01 8.23
CA GLY A 54 -3.18 -8.69 7.75
C GLY A 54 -3.87 -7.54 8.47
N GLU A 55 -3.31 -6.33 8.27
CA GLU A 55 -3.96 -5.07 8.58
C GLU A 55 -4.59 -4.46 7.33
N VAL A 56 -5.85 -4.05 7.43
CA VAL A 56 -6.68 -3.54 6.33
C VAL A 56 -6.99 -2.06 6.58
N GLY A 57 -6.77 -1.22 5.58
CA GLY A 57 -7.08 0.22 5.63
C GLY A 57 -8.46 0.57 5.06
N GLY A 58 -8.84 1.84 5.17
CA GLY A 58 -10.09 2.33 4.59
C GLY A 58 -10.12 2.32 3.05
N GLU A 59 -8.97 2.23 2.41
CA GLU A 59 -8.77 2.10 0.97
C GLU A 59 -8.96 0.67 0.45
N ASP A 60 -8.86 -0.33 1.33
CA ASP A 60 -9.03 -1.73 0.99
C ASP A 60 -10.51 -2.09 0.85
N LYS A 61 -11.02 -2.04 -0.37
CA LYS A 61 -12.45 -2.18 -0.67
C LYS A 61 -12.92 -3.62 -0.85
N ALA A 62 -12.01 -4.57 -1.03
CA ALA A 62 -12.38 -5.95 -1.29
C ALA A 62 -11.32 -6.95 -0.85
N PHE A 63 -11.77 -8.12 -0.39
CA PHE A 63 -10.88 -9.26 -0.25
C PHE A 63 -11.14 -10.32 -1.30
N ILE A 64 -10.11 -11.13 -1.58
CA ILE A 64 -10.17 -12.24 -2.52
C ILE A 64 -9.90 -13.54 -1.75
N MET A 65 -10.76 -14.53 -1.98
CA MET A 65 -10.61 -15.90 -1.50
C MET A 65 -10.44 -16.83 -2.71
N THR A 66 -9.33 -17.55 -2.76
CA THR A 66 -9.02 -18.49 -3.85
C THR A 66 -9.15 -19.90 -3.35
N PHE A 67 -9.95 -20.73 -4.05
CA PHE A 67 -10.16 -22.14 -3.74
C PHE A 67 -9.25 -23.03 -4.60
N ASP A 68 -8.89 -24.19 -4.09
CA ASP A 68 -8.13 -25.19 -4.84
C ASP A 68 -8.97 -25.89 -5.93
N ARG A 69 -10.31 -25.88 -5.77
CA ARG A 69 -11.30 -26.46 -6.71
C ARG A 69 -12.46 -25.51 -6.98
N PRO A 70 -13.23 -25.72 -8.07
CA PRO A 70 -14.48 -24.98 -8.28
C PRO A 70 -15.48 -25.28 -7.16
N MET A 71 -16.06 -24.24 -6.58
CA MET A 71 -17.05 -24.35 -5.49
C MET A 71 -18.46 -24.12 -6.01
N ASP A 72 -19.43 -24.70 -5.33
CA ASP A 72 -20.83 -24.32 -5.43
C ASP A 72 -21.01 -22.94 -4.81
N ARG A 73 -21.35 -21.96 -5.65
CA ARG A 73 -21.38 -20.53 -5.27
C ARG A 73 -22.41 -20.26 -4.18
N GLU A 74 -23.61 -20.75 -4.35
CA GLU A 74 -24.71 -20.55 -3.41
C GLU A 74 -24.36 -21.18 -2.03
N SER A 75 -23.76 -22.36 -2.06
CA SER A 75 -23.29 -23.02 -0.84
C SER A 75 -22.21 -22.21 -0.11
N VAL A 76 -21.25 -21.59 -0.83
CA VAL A 76 -20.23 -20.74 -0.22
C VAL A 76 -20.85 -19.46 0.34
N GLU A 77 -21.69 -18.76 -0.43
CA GLU A 77 -22.33 -17.52 -0.03
C GLU A 77 -23.17 -17.67 1.23
N LYS A 78 -23.90 -18.78 1.35
CA LYS A 78 -24.72 -19.10 2.53
C LYS A 78 -23.91 -19.42 3.78
N ASN A 79 -22.71 -19.97 3.62
CA ASN A 79 -21.89 -20.47 4.72
C ASN A 79 -20.66 -19.59 5.03
N LEU A 80 -20.49 -18.46 4.32
CA LEU A 80 -19.45 -17.49 4.62
C LEU A 80 -19.93 -16.58 5.75
N VAL A 81 -19.23 -16.62 6.88
CA VAL A 81 -19.53 -15.81 8.06
C VAL A 81 -18.39 -14.86 8.34
N ILE A 82 -18.69 -13.59 8.55
CA ILE A 82 -17.74 -12.54 8.95
C ILE A 82 -18.22 -11.98 10.29
N ASN A 83 -17.36 -11.96 11.27
CA ASN A 83 -17.68 -11.46 12.61
C ASN A 83 -16.61 -10.48 13.10
N PRO A 84 -16.96 -9.23 13.45
CA PRO A 84 -18.28 -8.57 13.28
C PRO A 84 -18.75 -8.56 11.82
N PRO A 85 -20.06 -8.46 11.56
CA PRO A 85 -20.59 -8.51 10.19
C PRO A 85 -20.15 -7.29 9.38
N LEU A 86 -19.76 -7.52 8.13
CA LEU A 86 -19.47 -6.49 7.13
C LEU A 86 -20.48 -6.60 6.00
N THR A 87 -21.03 -5.45 5.55
CA THR A 87 -21.90 -5.43 4.37
C THR A 87 -21.08 -5.39 3.11
N GLY A 88 -21.42 -6.26 2.14
CA GLY A 88 -20.67 -6.34 0.90
C GLY A 88 -21.37 -7.17 -0.16
N LYS A 89 -20.80 -7.17 -1.35
CA LYS A 89 -21.27 -7.94 -2.52
C LYS A 89 -20.26 -8.98 -2.94
N ILE A 90 -20.75 -10.18 -3.20
CA ILE A 90 -19.91 -11.28 -3.69
C ILE A 90 -19.93 -11.30 -5.22
N SER A 91 -18.76 -11.49 -5.80
CA SER A 91 -18.59 -11.77 -7.22
C SER A 91 -17.61 -12.92 -7.42
N TRP A 92 -17.73 -13.62 -8.57
CA TRP A 92 -16.98 -14.83 -8.83
C TRP A 92 -16.22 -14.77 -10.16
N ALA A 93 -14.97 -15.20 -10.12
CA ALA A 93 -14.14 -15.42 -11.31
C ALA A 93 -13.49 -16.81 -11.24
N GLY A 94 -14.12 -17.81 -11.83
CA GLY A 94 -13.66 -19.20 -11.76
C GLY A 94 -13.64 -19.74 -10.32
N ARG A 95 -12.43 -19.98 -9.79
CA ARG A 95 -12.19 -20.44 -8.42
C ARG A 95 -11.93 -19.31 -7.41
N LYS A 96 -12.11 -18.08 -7.82
CA LYS A 96 -11.91 -16.90 -6.97
C LYS A 96 -13.25 -16.28 -6.63
N LEU A 97 -13.44 -16.02 -5.33
CA LEU A 97 -14.49 -15.19 -4.79
C LEU A 97 -13.87 -13.84 -4.45
N ALA A 98 -14.48 -12.76 -4.90
CA ALA A 98 -14.20 -11.41 -4.42
C ALA A 98 -15.40 -10.92 -3.60
N TYR A 99 -15.13 -10.46 -2.38
CA TYR A 99 -16.09 -9.81 -1.50
C TYR A 99 -15.80 -8.32 -1.48
N THR A 100 -16.66 -7.51 -2.10
CA THR A 100 -16.49 -6.07 -2.19
C THR A 100 -17.35 -5.40 -1.12
N LEU A 101 -16.73 -4.63 -0.24
CA LEU A 101 -17.40 -3.89 0.82
C LEU A 101 -18.29 -2.78 0.23
N GLU A 102 -19.46 -2.57 0.79
CA GLU A 102 -20.39 -1.46 0.45
C GLU A 102 -20.00 -0.15 1.15
N SER A 103 -19.29 -0.23 2.26
CA SER A 103 -18.78 0.92 3.01
C SER A 103 -17.34 0.64 3.48
N PRO A 104 -16.55 1.69 3.73
CA PRO A 104 -15.23 1.52 4.33
C PRO A 104 -15.29 0.71 5.63
N ILE A 105 -14.29 -0.12 5.85
CA ILE A 105 -14.20 -0.93 7.07
C ILE A 105 -14.07 -0.02 8.31
N PRO A 106 -14.83 -0.27 9.40
CA PRO A 106 -14.66 0.43 10.68
C PRO A 106 -13.22 0.31 11.20
N TYR A 107 -12.67 1.38 11.77
CA TYR A 107 -11.31 1.43 12.27
C TYR A 107 -11.13 0.67 13.60
N GLY A 108 -9.97 0.03 13.78
CA GLY A 108 -9.52 -0.54 15.05
C GLY A 108 -10.18 -1.86 15.44
N GLU A 109 -10.99 -2.44 14.56
CA GLU A 109 -11.74 -3.67 14.82
C GLU A 109 -10.97 -4.92 14.38
N ARG A 110 -11.21 -6.01 15.09
CA ARG A 110 -10.74 -7.35 14.70
C ARG A 110 -11.88 -8.14 14.11
N TYR A 111 -11.61 -8.77 13.00
CA TYR A 111 -12.57 -9.58 12.26
C TYR A 111 -12.11 -11.02 12.19
N GLU A 112 -13.07 -11.92 12.32
CA GLU A 112 -12.89 -13.33 12.04
C GLU A 112 -13.76 -13.72 10.84
N ILE A 113 -13.16 -14.40 9.88
CA ILE A 113 -13.87 -14.96 8.74
C ILE A 113 -13.88 -16.47 8.85
N GLN A 114 -15.05 -17.07 8.70
CA GLN A 114 -15.26 -18.51 8.76
C GLN A 114 -15.98 -18.99 7.52
N LEU A 115 -15.54 -20.14 7.01
CA LEU A 115 -16.24 -20.87 5.96
C LEU A 115 -16.27 -22.35 6.32
N ARG A 116 -17.48 -22.88 6.57
CA ARG A 116 -17.74 -24.27 6.93
C ARG A 116 -18.90 -24.76 6.09
N ASP A 117 -19.04 -26.07 5.94
CA ASP A 117 -20.17 -26.74 5.30
C ASP A 117 -20.45 -26.34 3.84
N ALA A 118 -19.61 -25.51 3.23
CA ALA A 118 -19.66 -25.18 1.82
C ALA A 118 -19.24 -26.40 0.98
N ARG A 119 -19.78 -26.51 -0.22
CA ARG A 119 -19.58 -27.67 -1.09
C ARG A 119 -18.84 -27.33 -2.37
N GLU A 120 -18.09 -28.29 -2.90
CA GLU A 120 -17.52 -28.14 -4.25
C GLU A 120 -18.60 -28.23 -5.34
N HIS A 121 -18.36 -27.58 -6.47
CA HIS A 121 -19.20 -27.70 -7.63
C HIS A 121 -18.96 -29.04 -8.32
N PHE A 122 -19.93 -29.94 -8.23
CA PHE A 122 -19.85 -31.28 -8.84
C PHE A 122 -20.70 -31.35 -10.11
N ARG A 123 -20.10 -31.82 -11.20
CA ARG A 123 -20.79 -31.95 -12.49
C ARG A 123 -21.56 -33.28 -12.69
N GLY A 124 -21.56 -34.16 -11.69
CA GLY A 124 -22.19 -35.49 -11.76
C GLY A 124 -23.64 -35.50 -11.28
N LYS A 125 -24.48 -36.32 -11.94
CA LYS A 125 -25.94 -36.37 -11.69
C LYS A 125 -26.37 -37.01 -10.37
N LYS A 126 -25.48 -37.55 -9.50
CA LYS A 126 -25.88 -38.40 -8.37
C LYS A 126 -25.19 -38.21 -7.02
N SER A 127 -24.28 -37.24 -6.84
CA SER A 127 -23.71 -36.99 -5.52
C SER A 127 -23.61 -35.50 -5.23
N ALA A 128 -23.90 -35.11 -4.00
CA ALA A 128 -23.54 -33.76 -3.51
C ALA A 128 -22.02 -33.65 -3.49
N GLY A 129 -21.46 -32.49 -3.92
CA GLY A 129 -20.02 -32.23 -3.87
C GLY A 129 -19.46 -32.39 -2.46
N GLN A 130 -18.16 -32.62 -2.37
CA GLN A 130 -17.48 -32.77 -1.08
C GLN A 130 -17.56 -31.45 -0.27
N ILE A 131 -17.66 -31.59 1.03
CA ILE A 131 -17.67 -30.46 1.97
C ILE A 131 -16.25 -29.87 2.07
N ILE A 132 -16.17 -28.57 2.14
CA ILE A 132 -14.91 -27.85 2.32
C ILE A 132 -14.27 -28.17 3.67
N GLN A 133 -12.95 -28.25 3.70
CA GLN A 133 -12.22 -28.23 4.96
C GLN A 133 -12.52 -26.93 5.70
N PRO A 134 -12.84 -26.98 7.01
CA PRO A 134 -13.14 -25.79 7.78
C PRO A 134 -12.03 -24.73 7.63
N PHE A 135 -12.40 -23.54 7.21
CA PHE A 135 -11.49 -22.40 7.10
C PHE A 135 -11.87 -21.36 8.15
N VAL A 136 -10.87 -20.89 8.89
CA VAL A 136 -10.98 -19.78 9.83
C VAL A 136 -9.74 -18.91 9.65
N SER A 137 -9.93 -17.62 9.52
CA SER A 137 -8.85 -16.65 9.44
C SER A 137 -9.25 -15.37 10.18
N GLN A 138 -8.26 -14.59 10.57
CA GLN A 138 -8.47 -13.30 11.23
C GLN A 138 -7.77 -12.21 10.46
N PHE A 139 -8.30 -11.00 10.58
CA PHE A 139 -7.66 -9.77 10.12
C PHE A 139 -8.09 -8.62 11.02
N ARG A 140 -7.36 -7.51 10.94
CA ARG A 140 -7.65 -6.33 11.73
C ARG A 140 -7.76 -5.12 10.82
N SER A 141 -8.71 -4.23 11.08
CA SER A 141 -8.68 -2.90 10.49
C SER A 141 -7.68 -2.00 11.22
N ARG A 142 -7.02 -1.11 10.46
CA ARG A 142 -6.06 -0.15 11.00
C ARG A 142 -6.74 0.77 12.02
N ASP A 143 -5.95 1.27 12.95
CA ASP A 143 -6.39 2.32 13.85
C ASP A 143 -6.59 3.63 13.08
N ARG A 144 -7.57 4.42 13.48
CA ARG A 144 -7.71 5.79 13.00
C ARG A 144 -6.68 6.66 13.70
N ALA A 145 -5.80 7.26 12.92
CA ALA A 145 -4.73 8.09 13.45
C ALA A 145 -4.42 9.26 12.52
N PHE A 146 -3.77 10.29 13.05
CA PHE A 146 -3.21 11.38 12.28
C PHE A 146 -1.91 11.88 12.92
N ALA A 147 -1.13 12.63 12.16
CA ALA A 147 0.03 13.33 12.66
C ALA A 147 -0.10 14.84 12.44
N TYR A 148 0.61 15.62 13.25
CA TYR A 148 0.69 17.06 13.12
C TYR A 148 2.00 17.58 13.68
N ILE A 149 2.39 18.80 13.29
CA ILE A 149 3.50 19.52 13.88
C ILE A 149 2.94 20.37 15.02
N GLY A 150 3.42 20.14 16.24
CA GLY A 150 2.96 20.86 17.42
C GLY A 150 3.40 22.33 17.38
N THR A 151 2.56 23.23 17.90
CA THR A 151 2.81 24.69 17.89
C THR A 151 3.06 25.27 19.27
N GLN A 152 2.83 24.51 20.35
CA GLN A 152 2.89 25.02 21.72
C GLN A 152 3.53 24.03 22.70
N GLY A 153 4.10 24.55 23.77
CA GLY A 153 4.61 23.77 24.91
C GLY A 153 5.69 22.77 24.51
N GLN A 154 5.60 21.56 25.04
CA GLN A 154 6.57 20.48 24.77
C GLN A 154 6.45 19.92 23.33
N GLU A 155 5.36 20.20 22.63
CA GLU A 155 5.11 19.75 21.27
C GLU A 155 5.66 20.72 20.22
N GLN A 156 6.02 21.94 20.60
CA GLN A 156 6.41 23.01 19.67
C GLN A 156 7.54 22.60 18.72
N GLY A 157 7.22 22.59 17.42
CA GLY A 157 8.13 22.20 16.34
C GLY A 157 8.43 20.69 16.29
N ARG A 158 7.67 19.86 16.97
CA ARG A 158 7.87 18.40 17.01
C ARG A 158 6.76 17.69 16.24
N LEU A 159 7.06 16.51 15.70
CA LEU A 159 6.10 15.65 15.04
C LEU A 159 5.33 14.85 16.09
N ILE A 160 4.03 15.01 16.09
CA ILE A 160 3.11 14.36 17.01
C ILE A 160 2.26 13.37 16.25
N PHE A 161 2.13 12.16 16.79
CA PHE A 161 1.22 11.14 16.30
C PHE A 161 0.09 10.92 17.30
N TYR A 162 -1.14 10.99 16.84
CA TYR A 162 -2.32 10.76 17.67
C TYR A 162 -3.14 9.60 17.12
N ASN A 163 -3.19 8.52 17.86
CA ASN A 163 -4.03 7.37 17.60
C ASN A 163 -5.42 7.62 18.21
N LEU A 164 -6.39 7.96 17.38
CA LEU A 164 -7.77 8.26 17.80
C LEU A 164 -8.51 7.02 18.29
N THR A 165 -8.21 5.84 17.74
CA THR A 165 -8.86 4.58 18.15
C THR A 165 -8.50 4.22 19.59
N GLN A 166 -7.24 4.46 19.98
CA GLN A 166 -6.73 4.15 21.31
C GLN A 166 -6.78 5.35 22.28
N ASP A 167 -7.13 6.53 21.78
CA ASP A 167 -7.04 7.81 22.49
C ASP A 167 -5.65 8.06 23.11
N LYS A 168 -4.61 7.80 22.30
CA LYS A 168 -3.21 7.92 22.75
C LYS A 168 -2.41 8.81 21.81
N LYS A 169 -1.57 9.63 22.42
CA LYS A 169 -0.68 10.56 21.74
C LYS A 169 0.78 10.25 22.02
N ALA A 170 1.61 10.36 20.99
CA ALA A 170 3.06 10.20 21.09
C ALA A 170 3.80 11.35 20.41
N ILE A 171 4.89 11.81 21.02
CA ILE A 171 5.84 12.74 20.40
C ILE A 171 6.90 11.90 19.70
N LEU A 172 6.94 11.93 18.37
CA LEU A 172 7.80 11.05 17.57
C LEU A 172 9.24 11.58 17.42
N THR A 173 9.46 12.89 17.59
CA THR A 173 10.76 13.51 17.34
C THR A 173 11.41 14.05 18.62
N PRO A 174 12.74 14.07 18.73
CA PRO A 174 13.44 14.62 19.88
C PRO A 174 13.30 16.15 19.97
N ALA A 175 13.59 16.73 21.12
CA ALA A 175 13.38 18.15 21.41
C ALA A 175 14.39 19.07 20.70
N ASP A 176 15.53 18.56 20.30
CA ASP A 176 16.60 19.28 19.60
C ASP A 176 16.36 19.46 18.09
N LEU A 177 15.32 18.84 17.55
CA LEU A 177 14.88 19.02 16.17
C LEU A 177 13.64 19.91 16.06
N ILE A 178 13.54 20.65 14.95
CA ILE A 178 12.33 21.34 14.49
C ILE A 178 11.91 20.70 13.17
N VAL A 179 10.72 20.11 13.17
CA VAL A 179 10.10 19.53 11.99
C VAL A 179 9.44 20.63 11.17
N MET A 180 9.64 20.61 9.85
CA MET A 180 9.09 21.61 8.93
C MET A 180 7.98 21.05 8.04
N ASP A 181 8.09 19.79 7.62
CA ASP A 181 7.11 19.12 6.78
C ASP A 181 7.17 17.60 6.99
N PHE A 182 6.09 16.90 6.68
CA PHE A 182 6.03 15.45 6.79
C PHE A 182 5.04 14.82 5.78
N LYS A 183 5.30 13.56 5.43
CA LYS A 183 4.44 12.72 4.58
C LYS A 183 4.33 11.32 5.18
N PHE A 184 3.14 10.75 5.21
CA PHE A 184 2.97 9.34 5.55
C PHE A 184 3.44 8.45 4.41
N TYR A 185 4.08 7.33 4.74
CA TYR A 185 4.22 6.23 3.80
C TYR A 185 2.83 5.60 3.53
N PRO A 186 2.62 4.99 2.34
CA PRO A 186 1.30 4.50 1.92
C PRO A 186 0.66 3.52 2.91
N ASN A 187 1.46 2.68 3.55
CA ASN A 187 0.98 1.74 4.56
C ASN A 187 0.59 2.40 5.90
N GLY A 188 0.87 3.71 6.08
CA GLY A 188 0.60 4.42 7.32
C GLY A 188 1.48 4.01 8.51
N ASP A 189 2.44 3.11 8.30
CA ASP A 189 3.34 2.54 9.31
C ASP A 189 4.55 3.43 9.63
N ARG A 190 4.89 4.35 8.72
CA ARG A 190 6.06 5.23 8.80
C ARG A 190 5.73 6.64 8.33
N ILE A 191 6.51 7.59 8.81
CA ILE A 191 6.44 9.00 8.39
C ILE A 191 7.82 9.43 7.93
N LEU A 192 7.89 9.99 6.72
CA LEU A 192 9.02 10.75 6.19
C LEU A 192 8.85 12.20 6.62
N PHE A 193 9.89 12.85 7.13
CA PHE A 193 9.80 14.25 7.54
C PHE A 193 11.11 15.00 7.31
N SER A 194 11.01 16.29 7.09
CA SER A 194 12.15 17.20 7.07
C SER A 194 12.28 17.90 8.41
N ALA A 195 13.50 17.98 8.91
CA ALA A 195 13.79 18.67 10.17
C ALA A 195 15.18 19.28 10.16
N ALA A 196 15.35 20.30 11.00
CA ALA A 196 16.63 20.96 11.25
C ALA A 196 16.94 20.99 12.76
N PRO A 197 18.23 21.12 13.17
CA PRO A 197 18.58 21.34 14.55
C PRO A 197 17.97 22.65 15.08
N ARG A 198 17.27 22.57 16.20
CA ARG A 198 16.65 23.74 16.86
C ARG A 198 17.65 24.86 17.17
N SER A 199 18.90 24.51 17.45
CA SER A 199 19.99 25.44 17.71
C SER A 199 20.31 26.38 16.55
N ARG A 200 19.85 26.09 15.33
CA ARG A 200 20.06 26.92 14.14
C ARG A 200 19.08 28.09 14.02
N GLY A 201 18.03 28.13 14.82
CA GLY A 201 17.04 29.22 14.79
C GLY A 201 16.50 29.50 13.37
N SER A 202 16.53 30.75 12.94
CA SER A 202 16.04 31.15 11.61
C SER A 202 16.82 30.58 10.42
N GLU A 203 18.08 30.18 10.62
CA GLU A 203 18.88 29.51 9.58
C GLU A 203 18.52 28.04 9.39
N GLY A 204 17.69 27.48 10.27
CA GLY A 204 17.27 26.07 10.23
C GLY A 204 16.70 25.64 8.89
N LEU A 205 16.01 26.54 8.16
CA LEU A 205 15.48 26.23 6.82
C LEU A 205 16.56 25.85 5.80
N ARG A 206 17.79 26.29 5.99
CA ARG A 206 18.94 25.90 5.15
C ARG A 206 19.62 24.62 5.61
N GLU A 207 19.23 24.12 6.79
CA GLU A 207 19.84 22.96 7.45
C GLU A 207 18.91 21.76 7.49
N LEU A 208 17.88 21.73 6.65
CA LEU A 208 16.92 20.63 6.61
C LEU A 208 17.59 19.34 6.15
N GLN A 209 17.32 18.29 6.88
CA GLN A 209 17.64 16.90 6.56
C GLN A 209 16.36 16.09 6.51
N LEU A 210 16.35 15.00 5.75
CA LEU A 210 15.22 14.07 5.68
C LEU A 210 15.43 12.91 6.63
N TYR A 211 14.40 12.62 7.38
CA TYR A 211 14.36 11.55 8.37
C TYR A 211 13.13 10.67 8.17
N ARG A 212 13.19 9.48 8.72
CA ARG A 212 12.09 8.52 8.77
C ARG A 212 11.88 8.06 10.21
N VAL A 213 10.62 7.90 10.60
CA VAL A 213 10.22 7.39 11.92
C VAL A 213 9.00 6.47 11.78
N THR A 214 8.86 5.49 12.68
CA THR A 214 7.67 4.64 12.75
C THR A 214 6.47 5.43 13.27
N ALA A 215 5.31 5.27 12.64
CA ALA A 215 4.06 5.96 12.98
C ALA A 215 3.25 5.11 13.97
N GLN A 216 3.68 5.06 15.22
CA GLN A 216 2.98 4.30 16.27
C GLN A 216 3.13 4.96 17.65
N VAL A 217 2.22 4.64 18.55
CA VAL A 217 2.37 4.99 19.97
C VAL A 217 3.24 3.92 20.62
N PRO A 218 4.34 4.29 21.31
CA PRO A 218 5.18 3.34 22.03
C PRO A 218 4.37 2.53 23.06
N GLN A 219 4.60 1.23 23.11
CA GLN A 219 3.89 0.35 24.06
C GLN A 219 4.44 0.45 25.48
N ASN A 220 5.71 0.82 25.62
CA ASN A 220 6.41 0.92 26.90
C ASN A 220 6.97 2.32 27.14
N ALA A 221 6.92 2.80 28.38
CA ALA A 221 7.48 4.09 28.77
C ALA A 221 9.02 4.18 28.59
N SER A 222 9.72 3.05 28.52
CA SER A 222 11.16 2.99 28.23
C SER A 222 11.50 3.20 26.73
N GLU A 223 10.53 3.10 25.84
CA GLU A 223 10.65 3.38 24.41
C GLU A 223 10.29 4.82 24.08
N GLN A 224 10.56 5.74 24.98
CA GLN A 224 10.11 7.14 24.94
C GLN A 224 10.52 7.91 23.67
N PHE A 225 11.52 7.40 22.94
CA PHE A 225 11.92 7.93 21.63
C PHE A 225 12.06 6.79 20.63
N GLN A 226 11.21 6.76 19.65
CA GLN A 226 11.39 5.88 18.51
C GLN A 226 12.69 6.20 17.78
N LYS A 227 13.36 5.19 17.27
CA LYS A 227 14.60 5.37 16.50
C LYS A 227 14.29 6.15 15.23
N ILE A 228 14.79 7.39 15.18
CA ILE A 228 14.75 8.21 13.97
C ILE A 228 15.90 7.77 13.07
N GLU A 229 15.59 7.51 11.81
CA GLU A 229 16.55 7.14 10.79
C GLU A 229 16.81 8.33 9.86
N LEU A 230 18.09 8.68 9.66
CA LEU A 230 18.50 9.68 8.68
C LEU A 230 18.37 9.06 7.27
N VAL A 231 17.50 9.63 6.43
CA VAL A 231 17.29 9.21 5.04
C VAL A 231 18.23 9.97 4.09
N LEU A 232 18.38 11.28 4.30
CA LEU A 232 19.23 12.12 3.47
C LEU A 232 19.81 13.28 4.28
N ASP A 233 21.13 13.42 4.23
CA ASP A 233 21.84 14.55 4.84
C ASP A 233 21.82 15.81 3.95
N ASN A 234 22.35 16.91 4.52
CA ASN A 234 22.42 18.22 3.86
C ASN A 234 23.85 18.72 3.67
N LYS A 235 24.87 17.84 3.65
CA LYS A 235 26.28 18.26 3.64
C LYS A 235 26.66 19.09 2.42
N ASP A 236 26.33 18.60 1.23
CA ASP A 236 26.70 19.24 -0.03
C ASP A 236 25.57 20.09 -0.63
N TYR A 237 24.33 19.77 -0.27
CA TYR A 237 23.13 20.43 -0.78
C TYR A 237 22.18 20.81 0.37
N GLN A 238 21.51 21.93 0.23
CA GLN A 238 20.32 22.24 1.03
C GLN A 238 19.15 21.45 0.47
N ASN A 239 18.39 20.83 1.33
CA ASN A 239 17.14 20.16 0.97
C ASN A 239 15.98 21.12 1.27
N ASN A 240 15.09 21.30 0.31
CA ASN A 240 13.92 22.15 0.48
C ASN A 240 12.65 21.31 0.56
N GLN A 241 11.79 21.47 -0.43
CA GLN A 241 10.55 20.71 -0.58
C GLN A 241 10.84 19.27 -0.94
N PHE A 242 10.02 18.36 -0.44
CA PHE A 242 10.03 16.96 -0.84
C PHE A 242 8.61 16.43 -1.02
N ASP A 243 8.47 15.35 -1.79
CA ASP A 243 7.24 14.58 -1.90
C ASP A 243 7.57 13.08 -1.98
N LEU A 244 6.59 12.24 -1.64
CA LEU A 244 6.72 10.79 -1.58
C LEU A 244 5.72 10.13 -2.54
N SER A 245 6.20 9.22 -3.39
CA SER A 245 5.34 8.49 -4.32
C SER A 245 4.29 7.64 -3.59
N SER A 246 3.15 7.42 -4.25
CA SER A 246 2.01 6.66 -3.72
C SER A 246 2.34 5.21 -3.36
N ASP A 247 3.41 4.63 -3.93
CA ASP A 247 3.93 3.31 -3.58
C ASP A 247 5.00 3.36 -2.47
N GLY A 248 5.41 4.57 -2.05
CA GLY A 248 6.44 4.79 -1.03
C GLY A 248 7.87 4.46 -1.47
N GLN A 249 8.11 4.19 -2.75
CA GLN A 249 9.42 3.74 -3.26
C GLN A 249 10.33 4.89 -3.69
N THR A 250 9.75 6.02 -4.06
CA THR A 250 10.48 7.17 -4.60
C THR A 250 10.18 8.43 -3.81
N ILE A 251 11.22 9.11 -3.37
CA ILE A 251 11.17 10.44 -2.80
C ILE A 251 11.70 11.40 -3.86
N VAL A 252 10.95 12.43 -4.21
CA VAL A 252 11.43 13.55 -5.01
C VAL A 252 11.68 14.72 -4.09
N LEU A 253 12.79 15.43 -4.28
CA LEU A 253 13.14 16.58 -3.46
C LEU A 253 13.88 17.63 -4.27
N GLN A 254 13.66 18.90 -3.94
CA GLN A 254 14.42 20.00 -4.47
C GLN A 254 15.72 20.18 -3.66
N ARG A 255 16.86 20.21 -4.36
CA ARG A 255 18.18 20.37 -3.76
C ARG A 255 18.91 21.56 -4.36
N ILE A 256 19.56 22.36 -3.51
CA ILE A 256 20.33 23.54 -3.88
C ILE A 256 21.77 23.30 -3.45
N ASN A 257 22.71 23.42 -4.38
CA ASN A 257 24.14 23.25 -4.10
C ASN A 257 24.62 24.36 -3.14
N ARG A 258 25.22 23.96 -2.00
CA ARG A 258 25.70 24.89 -0.98
C ARG A 258 26.82 25.80 -1.46
N LYS A 259 27.65 25.33 -2.40
CA LYS A 259 28.77 26.09 -2.95
C LYS A 259 28.35 27.00 -4.12
N ASN A 260 27.28 26.63 -4.81
CA ASN A 260 26.77 27.41 -5.95
C ASN A 260 25.23 27.38 -5.91
N PRO A 261 24.55 28.37 -5.29
CA PRO A 261 23.09 28.40 -5.19
C PRO A 261 22.36 28.51 -6.54
N ALA A 262 23.03 28.88 -7.62
CA ALA A 262 22.46 28.83 -8.96
C ALA A 262 22.33 27.39 -9.51
N ASP A 263 23.04 26.44 -8.92
CA ASP A 263 22.94 25.02 -9.20
C ASP A 263 21.87 24.40 -8.28
N PHE A 264 20.63 24.41 -8.71
CA PHE A 264 19.51 23.77 -8.04
C PHE A 264 18.73 22.91 -9.03
N ASP A 265 18.13 21.83 -8.51
CA ASP A 265 17.43 20.85 -9.34
C ASP A 265 16.50 19.97 -8.49
N LEU A 266 15.65 19.22 -9.16
CA LEU A 266 14.93 18.11 -8.56
C LEU A 266 15.77 16.84 -8.60
N TRP A 267 15.68 16.08 -7.54
CA TRP A 267 16.39 14.82 -7.37
C TRP A 267 15.41 13.73 -6.99
N ALA A 268 15.58 12.53 -7.53
CA ALA A 268 14.88 11.33 -7.11
C ALA A 268 15.76 10.48 -6.20
N LEU A 269 15.21 10.04 -5.08
CA LEU A 269 15.84 9.12 -4.15
C LEU A 269 14.97 7.86 -4.03
N LYS A 270 15.54 6.71 -4.35
CA LYS A 270 14.93 5.38 -4.17
C LYS A 270 15.60 4.67 -3.01
N GLU A 271 14.84 3.84 -2.29
CA GLU A 271 15.37 3.11 -1.13
C GLU A 271 16.64 2.31 -1.49
N GLY A 272 17.68 2.46 -0.67
CA GLY A 272 18.99 1.80 -0.89
C GLY A 272 19.83 2.33 -2.05
N LYS A 273 19.38 3.39 -2.76
CA LYS A 273 20.11 4.01 -3.86
C LYS A 273 20.62 5.40 -3.50
N LYS A 274 21.64 5.87 -4.24
CA LYS A 274 22.07 7.27 -4.16
C LYS A 274 21.04 8.17 -4.84
N PRO A 275 20.89 9.43 -4.38
CA PRO A 275 20.05 10.41 -5.06
C PRO A 275 20.49 10.61 -6.52
N GLU A 276 19.52 10.61 -7.43
CA GLU A 276 19.71 10.83 -8.87
C GLU A 276 19.13 12.18 -9.28
N ARG A 277 19.92 12.98 -10.01
CA ARG A 277 19.51 14.29 -10.50
C ARG A 277 18.54 14.13 -11.68
N LEU A 278 17.41 14.84 -11.62
CA LEU A 278 16.39 14.77 -12.69
C LEU A 278 16.70 15.73 -13.85
N ASN A 279 17.62 16.67 -13.70
CA ASN A 279 17.93 17.73 -14.67
C ASN A 279 16.66 18.50 -15.07
N THR A 280 15.86 18.85 -14.10
CA THR A 280 14.56 19.50 -14.26
C THR A 280 14.43 20.62 -13.25
N VAL A 281 14.42 21.85 -13.73
CA VAL A 281 14.30 23.05 -12.91
C VAL A 281 12.83 23.47 -12.83
N GLY A 282 12.35 23.76 -11.64
CA GLY A 282 10.99 24.27 -11.42
C GLY A 282 10.75 24.69 -9.99
N GLY A 283 9.52 25.17 -9.74
CA GLY A 283 9.03 25.57 -8.42
C GLY A 283 8.40 24.43 -7.64
N GLU A 284 7.20 24.68 -7.14
CA GLU A 284 6.38 23.69 -6.42
C GLU A 284 6.09 22.46 -7.29
N PHE A 285 6.10 21.29 -6.67
CA PHE A 285 5.86 20.03 -7.37
C PHE A 285 5.12 19.03 -6.49
N LEU A 286 4.44 18.11 -7.15
CA LEU A 286 3.85 16.89 -6.54
C LEU A 286 4.05 15.68 -7.45
N ILE A 287 4.29 14.53 -6.85
CA ILE A 287 4.27 13.26 -7.57
C ILE A 287 2.80 12.86 -7.79
N ALA A 288 2.46 12.51 -9.03
CA ALA A 288 1.11 12.03 -9.33
C ALA A 288 0.85 10.65 -8.70
N PRO A 289 -0.42 10.27 -8.47
CA PRO A 289 -0.77 9.00 -7.83
C PRO A 289 -0.30 7.74 -8.57
N ASP A 290 0.06 7.85 -9.84
CA ASP A 290 0.68 6.76 -10.62
C ASP A 290 2.13 6.44 -10.17
N GLY A 291 2.73 7.31 -9.34
CA GLY A 291 4.12 7.18 -8.88
C GLY A 291 5.19 7.34 -9.97
N GLN A 292 4.79 7.67 -11.20
CA GLN A 292 5.67 7.74 -12.37
C GLN A 292 5.70 9.11 -13.03
N THR A 293 4.75 9.99 -12.73
CA THR A 293 4.68 11.35 -13.26
C THR A 293 4.80 12.39 -12.15
N LEU A 294 5.30 13.54 -12.54
CA LEU A 294 5.53 14.71 -11.69
C LEU A 294 4.75 15.89 -12.26
N ALA A 295 3.93 16.53 -11.46
CA ALA A 295 3.39 17.84 -11.77
C ALA A 295 4.31 18.90 -11.17
N LEU A 296 4.78 19.83 -12.00
CA LEU A 296 5.81 20.80 -11.66
C LEU A 296 5.43 22.20 -12.13
N ALA A 297 5.48 23.18 -11.23
CA ALA A 297 5.30 24.59 -11.59
C ALA A 297 6.48 25.08 -12.44
N GLN A 298 6.21 25.47 -13.68
CA GLN A 298 7.18 25.96 -14.66
C GLN A 298 6.68 27.24 -15.33
N GLY A 299 7.32 28.37 -15.03
CA GLY A 299 6.93 29.65 -15.61
C GLY A 299 5.48 30.03 -15.27
N GLN A 300 4.60 30.05 -16.29
CA GLN A 300 3.18 30.43 -16.12
C GLN A 300 2.21 29.23 -16.15
N GLY A 301 2.69 28.05 -15.84
CA GLY A 301 1.86 26.86 -15.86
C GLY A 301 2.43 25.68 -15.08
N ILE A 302 1.68 24.60 -15.08
CA ILE A 302 2.09 23.32 -14.52
C ILE A 302 2.46 22.37 -15.66
N GLY A 303 3.72 21.95 -15.70
CA GLY A 303 4.19 20.88 -16.58
C GLY A 303 3.93 19.51 -15.95
N ILE A 304 3.44 18.57 -16.74
CA ILE A 304 3.34 17.15 -16.34
C ILE A 304 4.50 16.41 -17.02
N LEU A 305 5.40 15.86 -16.22
CA LEU A 305 6.64 15.24 -16.68
C LEU A 305 6.74 13.80 -16.19
N PRO A 306 7.30 12.87 -17.00
CA PRO A 306 7.73 11.59 -16.47
C PRO A 306 8.80 11.77 -15.37
N LEU A 307 8.75 10.93 -14.35
CA LEU A 307 9.74 10.92 -13.26
C LEU A 307 11.03 10.21 -13.72
N ALA A 308 11.76 10.86 -14.62
CA ALA A 308 13.00 10.36 -15.20
C ALA A 308 13.96 11.53 -15.51
N PRO A 309 15.29 11.29 -15.47
CA PRO A 309 16.29 12.29 -15.77
C PRO A 309 16.12 12.92 -17.17
N GLY A 310 16.09 14.24 -17.25
CA GLY A 310 15.98 14.97 -18.52
C GLY A 310 14.65 14.80 -19.26
N ALA A 311 13.61 14.34 -18.56
CA ALA A 311 12.28 14.16 -19.15
C ALA A 311 11.70 15.49 -19.64
N LYS A 312 11.03 15.43 -20.79
CA LYS A 312 10.25 16.56 -21.31
C LYS A 312 8.81 16.46 -20.83
N ALA A 313 8.17 17.63 -20.68
CA ALA A 313 6.75 17.66 -20.35
C ALA A 313 5.93 16.92 -21.42
N ILE A 314 5.06 16.02 -20.95
CA ILE A 314 4.09 15.29 -21.79
C ILE A 314 2.78 16.08 -21.92
N ASP A 315 2.53 17.00 -20.97
CA ASP A 315 1.40 17.90 -20.97
C ASP A 315 1.77 19.20 -20.25
N PHE A 316 1.03 20.28 -20.53
CA PHE A 316 1.23 21.57 -19.92
C PHE A 316 -0.11 22.25 -19.67
N LEU A 317 -0.36 22.61 -18.42
CA LEU A 317 -1.57 23.27 -17.96
C LEU A 317 -1.29 24.76 -17.72
N PRO A 318 -1.53 25.63 -18.72
CA PRO A 318 -1.28 27.06 -18.58
C PRO A 318 -2.19 27.68 -17.52
N ARG A 319 -1.80 28.82 -16.97
CA ARG A 319 -2.52 29.63 -15.99
C ARG A 319 -2.42 29.17 -14.53
N PHE A 320 -2.13 27.91 -14.26
CA PHE A 320 -1.99 27.43 -12.88
C PHE A 320 -0.55 27.63 -12.41
N GLY A 321 -0.37 28.25 -11.25
CA GLY A 321 0.97 28.48 -10.67
C GLY A 321 1.34 27.47 -9.59
N GLU A 322 0.37 26.74 -9.06
CA GLU A 322 0.57 25.80 -7.95
C GLU A 322 -0.40 24.63 -8.06
N ILE A 323 0.06 23.44 -7.71
CA ILE A 323 -0.76 22.24 -7.53
C ILE A 323 -0.78 21.87 -6.05
N LEU A 324 -1.97 21.78 -5.47
CA LEU A 324 -2.13 21.48 -4.05
C LEU A 324 -2.25 19.98 -3.76
N SER A 325 -3.00 19.27 -4.59
CA SER A 325 -3.22 17.83 -4.40
C SER A 325 -3.79 17.18 -5.65
N PHE A 326 -3.60 15.88 -5.77
CA PHE A 326 -4.33 15.02 -6.69
C PHE A 326 -5.47 14.29 -5.97
N SER A 327 -6.50 13.87 -6.72
CA SER A 327 -7.41 12.81 -6.27
C SER A 327 -6.63 11.48 -6.17
N GLN A 328 -7.11 10.58 -5.32
CA GLN A 328 -6.43 9.30 -5.08
C GLN A 328 -6.21 8.46 -6.34
N ASP A 329 -7.15 8.55 -7.29
CA ASP A 329 -7.11 7.86 -8.59
C ASP A 329 -6.37 8.63 -9.69
N GLY A 330 -5.87 9.84 -9.40
CA GLY A 330 -5.19 10.71 -10.36
C GLY A 330 -6.10 11.32 -11.42
N SER A 331 -7.42 11.13 -11.34
CA SER A 331 -8.37 11.64 -12.34
C SER A 331 -8.61 13.14 -12.26
N ALA A 332 -8.25 13.76 -11.14
CA ALA A 332 -8.44 15.19 -10.89
C ALA A 332 -7.35 15.76 -9.98
N ALA A 333 -7.24 17.08 -9.97
CA ALA A 333 -6.33 17.83 -9.10
C ALA A 333 -6.97 19.12 -8.59
N ALA A 334 -6.52 19.57 -7.43
CA ALA A 334 -6.77 20.91 -6.91
C ALA A 334 -5.58 21.81 -7.28
N MET A 335 -5.85 22.87 -8.02
CA MET A 335 -4.84 23.79 -8.54
C MET A 335 -5.16 25.23 -8.21
N VAL A 336 -4.13 26.04 -8.09
CA VAL A 336 -4.24 27.49 -7.80
C VAL A 336 -3.86 28.30 -9.02
N ASN A 337 -4.74 29.23 -9.42
CA ASN A 337 -4.47 30.28 -10.36
C ASN A 337 -4.18 31.59 -9.60
N PHE A 338 -3.07 32.26 -9.93
CA PHE A 338 -2.78 33.60 -9.46
C PHE A 338 -3.43 34.61 -10.41
N ASN A 339 -4.35 35.43 -9.91
CA ASN A 339 -5.13 36.40 -10.70
C ASN A 339 -4.28 37.63 -11.07
N THR A 340 -3.27 37.46 -11.92
CA THR A 340 -2.37 38.52 -12.33
C THR A 340 -2.96 39.42 -13.41
N ASP A 341 -3.87 38.88 -14.24
CA ASP A 341 -4.38 39.54 -15.44
C ASP A 341 -5.61 40.45 -15.19
N ASN A 342 -6.22 40.29 -14.02
CA ASN A 342 -7.39 41.08 -13.62
C ASN A 342 -7.04 42.14 -12.58
N ALA A 343 -7.08 43.39 -12.94
CA ALA A 343 -6.72 44.52 -12.07
C ALA A 343 -7.55 44.58 -10.76
N LYS A 344 -8.81 44.07 -10.77
CA LYS A 344 -9.67 44.04 -9.58
C LYS A 344 -9.36 42.87 -8.66
N LEU A 345 -8.81 41.77 -9.21
CA LEU A 345 -8.47 40.53 -8.48
C LEU A 345 -6.97 40.38 -8.26
N ARG A 346 -6.19 41.39 -8.64
CA ARG A 346 -4.73 41.44 -8.48
C ARG A 346 -4.39 41.15 -7.01
N TYR A 347 -3.52 40.19 -6.77
CA TYR A 347 -3.17 39.64 -5.44
C TYR A 347 -4.16 38.64 -4.82
N THR A 348 -5.24 38.27 -5.50
CA THR A 348 -6.08 37.13 -5.10
C THR A 348 -5.64 35.85 -5.77
N ARG A 349 -6.07 34.74 -5.22
CA ARG A 349 -5.82 33.40 -5.73
C ARG A 349 -7.15 32.70 -5.94
N SER A 350 -7.31 31.98 -7.02
CA SER A 350 -8.50 31.17 -7.24
C SER A 350 -8.13 29.69 -7.18
N LEU A 351 -8.88 28.93 -6.39
CA LEU A 351 -8.78 27.49 -6.30
C LEU A 351 -9.66 26.84 -7.37
N PHE A 352 -9.08 25.94 -8.13
CA PHE A 352 -9.75 25.19 -9.20
C PHE A 352 -9.74 23.70 -8.94
N TYR A 353 -10.83 23.06 -9.28
CA TYR A 353 -10.88 21.64 -9.62
C TYR A 353 -10.55 21.48 -11.09
N VAL A 354 -9.59 20.62 -11.42
CA VAL A 354 -9.16 20.32 -12.79
C VAL A 354 -9.16 18.81 -12.97
N ASN A 355 -9.82 18.27 -13.99
CA ASN A 355 -9.79 16.85 -14.27
C ASN A 355 -8.96 16.51 -15.52
N ASN A 356 -8.66 15.24 -15.72
CA ASN A 356 -7.90 14.73 -16.86
C ASN A 356 -8.63 14.82 -18.22
N GLN A 357 -9.90 15.23 -18.22
CA GLN A 357 -10.69 15.53 -19.43
C GLN A 357 -10.65 17.02 -19.80
N GLY A 358 -9.87 17.83 -19.09
CA GLY A 358 -9.74 19.27 -19.31
C GLY A 358 -10.87 20.12 -18.72
N VAL A 359 -11.79 19.53 -17.93
CA VAL A 359 -12.81 20.30 -17.20
C VAL A 359 -12.15 21.06 -16.05
N GLN A 360 -12.39 22.36 -16.04
CA GLN A 360 -11.89 23.27 -15.00
C GLN A 360 -13.08 23.94 -14.32
N LYS A 361 -13.16 23.87 -12.99
CA LYS A 361 -14.20 24.52 -12.21
C LYS A 361 -13.58 25.32 -11.07
N GLU A 362 -13.82 26.61 -11.05
CA GLU A 362 -13.45 27.46 -9.93
C GLU A 362 -14.29 27.09 -8.69
N LEU A 363 -13.59 26.82 -7.60
CA LEU A 363 -14.22 26.43 -6.32
C LEU A 363 -14.30 27.60 -5.36
N LEU A 364 -13.25 28.42 -5.31
CA LEU A 364 -13.09 29.50 -4.35
C LEU A 364 -12.14 30.57 -4.90
N ASN A 365 -12.44 31.83 -4.62
CA ASN A 365 -11.54 32.96 -4.80
C ASN A 365 -11.10 33.46 -3.42
N ILE A 366 -9.78 33.53 -3.16
CA ILE A 366 -9.18 33.87 -1.86
C ILE A 366 -8.32 35.13 -2.01
#